data_3e0570b7b7cff6fb8385ca693f5e9e54
#
_entry.id   3e0570b7b7cff6fb8385ca693f5e9e54
#
_cell.length_a   1.000
_cell.length_b   1.000
_cell.length_c   1.000
_cell.angle_alpha   90.00
_cell.angle_beta   90.00
_cell.angle_gamma   90.00
#
_symmetry.space_group_name_H-M   'P 1'
#
loop_
_entity.id
_entity.type
_entity.pdbx_description
1 polymer ?
#
loop_
_entity_poly.entity_id
_entity_poly.type
_entity_poly.pdbx_seq_one_letter_code
_entity_poly.pdbx_strand_id
1 'polypeptide(L)'
;MTKSPQTLSLWKEKKKSKSSGKMNTFLRRVLRCVKAASHMYSMMDRQPQTVSHISAMLFYAFELYCDFTGGIDITIGIAEVMGIRVTENFNLPYFSKNIKEYWNRWHITMGTWFTDYIFYPISVCKPMLNLSKFSRKHFGEVIGKRVTVYLSAFVVWFTTGLWHGAAWNFIVWGLMNFVVIMVSQELEPLYEKFHKRFSVKGKVPYEAFQILRTFLLMSCIRMFDCYRDVPLTFKMVGTMFTKFNIGELFNGSLLSIGLSVADYVVLIVGFIVVFTVSLFKVRVGNVRTVLLQKPPIVYFGIMAVMIMLIIVFGAYGIGYDSSQFIYNQF
;
A
#
# COMPACT_ATOMS: atom_id res chain seq x y z
N MET A 1 -42.31 -19.24 35.23
CA MET A 1 -42.62 -17.83 34.90
C MET A 1 -41.80 -17.42 33.70
N THR A 2 -42.37 -17.50 32.52
CA THR A 2 -41.76 -17.13 31.25
C THR A 2 -41.92 -15.62 31.05
N LYS A 3 -40.80 -14.90 30.95
CA LYS A 3 -40.80 -13.45 30.67
C LYS A 3 -41.38 -13.21 29.28
N SER A 4 -42.33 -12.26 29.16
CA SER A 4 -42.98 -11.94 27.89
C SER A 4 -41.99 -11.44 26.83
N PRO A 5 -42.29 -11.63 25.54
CA PRO A 5 -41.42 -11.18 24.44
C PRO A 5 -41.11 -9.68 24.46
N GLN A 6 -41.99 -8.87 25.00
CA GLN A 6 -41.83 -7.41 25.10
C GLN A 6 -40.78 -7.01 26.15
N THR A 7 -40.61 -7.75 27.25
CA THR A 7 -39.54 -7.47 28.24
C THR A 7 -38.17 -7.85 27.70
N LEU A 8 -38.08 -8.81 26.78
CA LEU A 8 -36.85 -9.22 26.16
C LEU A 8 -36.37 -8.21 25.12
N SER A 9 -37.31 -7.57 24.38
CA SER A 9 -37.00 -6.51 23.40
C SER A 9 -36.50 -5.23 24.08
N LEU A 10 -37.15 -4.78 25.13
CA LEU A 10 -36.73 -3.62 25.92
C LEU A 10 -35.40 -3.83 26.64
N TRP A 11 -35.10 -5.06 27.02
CA TRP A 11 -33.79 -5.39 27.64
C TRP A 11 -32.67 -5.40 26.60
N LYS A 12 -32.96 -5.84 25.36
CA LYS A 12 -32.03 -5.77 24.23
C LYS A 12 -31.80 -4.32 23.77
N GLU A 13 -32.82 -3.47 23.76
CA GLU A 13 -32.68 -2.04 23.41
C GLU A 13 -31.93 -1.24 24.48
N LYS A 14 -32.20 -1.46 25.77
CA LYS A 14 -31.46 -0.82 26.87
C LYS A 14 -30.01 -1.27 26.96
N LYS A 15 -29.68 -2.51 26.59
CA LYS A 15 -28.30 -3.00 26.52
C LYS A 15 -27.57 -2.44 25.28
N LYS A 16 -28.27 -2.22 24.15
CA LYS A 16 -27.79 -1.52 22.98
C LYS A 16 -27.42 -0.06 23.27
N SER A 17 -28.24 0.66 24.05
CA SER A 17 -28.07 2.09 24.32
C SER A 17 -26.90 2.43 25.27
N LYS A 18 -26.61 1.59 26.26
CA LYS A 18 -25.56 1.90 27.29
C LYS A 18 -24.14 1.45 26.94
N SER A 19 -23.97 0.44 26.07
CA SER A 19 -22.65 -0.01 25.61
C SER A 19 -22.16 0.79 24.40
N SER A 20 -23.06 1.43 23.65
CA SER A 20 -22.77 2.13 22.38
C SER A 20 -22.02 3.47 22.55
N GLY A 21 -22.07 4.12 23.72
CA GLY A 21 -21.70 5.53 23.82
C GLY A 21 -20.20 5.84 23.90
N LYS A 22 -19.37 4.98 24.48
CA LYS A 22 -17.95 5.30 24.72
C LYS A 22 -16.96 4.53 23.85
N MET A 23 -17.23 3.28 23.50
CA MET A 23 -16.40 2.48 22.57
C MET A 23 -16.51 2.99 21.13
N ASN A 24 -17.63 3.63 20.81
CA ASN A 24 -17.98 4.14 19.48
C ASN A 24 -17.16 5.37 19.02
N THR A 25 -16.53 6.13 19.92
CA THR A 25 -15.90 7.41 19.55
C THR A 25 -14.49 7.24 18.97
N PHE A 26 -13.70 6.32 19.51
CA PHE A 26 -12.33 6.09 19.02
C PHE A 26 -12.33 5.22 17.74
N LEU A 27 -13.13 4.14 17.73
CA LEU A 27 -13.31 3.32 16.53
C LEU A 27 -13.85 4.13 15.35
N ARG A 28 -14.81 5.02 15.62
CA ARG A 28 -15.28 6.01 14.64
C ARG A 28 -14.19 6.98 14.22
N ARG A 29 -13.17 7.23 15.05
CA ARG A 29 -12.02 8.08 14.71
C ARG A 29 -11.06 7.34 13.79
N VAL A 30 -10.67 6.10 14.11
CA VAL A 30 -9.79 5.29 13.24
C VAL A 30 -10.47 5.00 11.91
N LEU A 31 -11.74 4.59 11.91
CA LEU A 31 -12.54 4.42 10.69
C LEU A 31 -12.78 5.74 9.94
N ARG A 32 -12.86 6.88 10.64
CA ARG A 32 -12.90 8.19 9.97
C ARG A 32 -11.56 8.56 9.37
N CYS A 33 -10.45 8.17 9.97
CA CYS A 33 -9.13 8.37 9.40
C CYS A 33 -8.94 7.54 8.12
N VAL A 34 -9.41 6.30 8.13
CA VAL A 34 -9.45 5.43 6.95
C VAL A 34 -10.45 5.98 5.91
N LYS A 35 -11.67 6.33 6.32
CA LYS A 35 -12.67 6.99 5.47
C LYS A 35 -12.30 8.40 5.05
N ALA A 36 -11.43 9.10 5.77
CA ALA A 36 -11.02 10.44 5.38
C ALA A 36 -10.17 10.42 4.12
N ALA A 37 -9.33 9.42 3.92
CA ALA A 37 -8.70 9.22 2.62
C ALA A 37 -9.79 9.10 1.55
N SER A 38 -10.75 8.19 1.71
CA SER A 38 -11.88 8.00 0.79
C SER A 38 -12.82 9.21 0.70
N HIS A 39 -13.09 9.92 1.80
CA HIS A 39 -13.92 11.12 1.84
C HIS A 39 -13.20 12.37 1.31
N MET A 40 -11.90 12.45 1.48
CA MET A 40 -11.05 13.43 0.79
C MET A 40 -11.26 13.38 -0.71
N TYR A 41 -11.49 12.21 -1.30
CA TYR A 41 -11.75 12.05 -2.73
C TYR A 41 -13.03 12.75 -3.20
N SER A 42 -14.10 12.63 -2.44
CA SER A 42 -15.38 13.25 -2.79
C SER A 42 -15.41 14.79 -2.60
N MET A 43 -14.55 15.31 -1.72
CA MET A 43 -14.42 16.74 -1.46
C MET A 43 -13.41 17.45 -2.38
N MET A 44 -12.41 16.74 -2.91
CA MET A 44 -11.31 17.30 -3.68
C MET A 44 -11.70 17.76 -5.08
N ASP A 45 -12.83 17.32 -5.60
CA ASP A 45 -13.37 17.80 -6.88
C ASP A 45 -13.81 19.28 -6.81
N ARG A 46 -14.04 19.81 -5.61
CA ARG A 46 -14.58 21.16 -5.40
C ARG A 46 -13.53 22.28 -5.25
N GLN A 47 -12.32 21.95 -4.82
CA GLN A 47 -11.20 22.92 -4.73
C GLN A 47 -9.84 22.24 -4.91
N PRO A 48 -9.05 22.58 -5.94
CA PRO A 48 -7.72 22.01 -6.16
C PRO A 48 -6.72 22.58 -5.18
N GLN A 49 -6.53 21.93 -4.04
CA GLN A 49 -5.55 22.29 -3.00
C GLN A 49 -4.42 21.27 -3.01
N THR A 50 -3.20 21.70 -3.26
CA THR A 50 -2.02 20.84 -3.46
C THR A 50 -1.65 20.02 -2.25
N VAL A 51 -1.65 20.63 -1.06
CA VAL A 51 -1.29 19.93 0.18
C VAL A 51 -2.32 18.85 0.53
N SER A 52 -3.59 19.09 0.25
CA SER A 52 -4.65 18.10 0.41
C SER A 52 -4.42 16.89 -0.49
N HIS A 53 -3.99 17.07 -1.77
CA HIS A 53 -3.68 15.98 -2.69
C HIS A 53 -2.47 15.16 -2.23
N ILE A 54 -1.40 15.83 -1.77
CA ILE A 54 -0.21 15.14 -1.23
C ILE A 54 -0.58 14.37 0.03
N SER A 55 -1.37 14.96 0.93
CA SER A 55 -1.83 14.28 2.15
C SER A 55 -2.68 13.06 1.83
N ALA A 56 -3.60 13.15 0.85
CA ALA A 56 -4.40 12.03 0.38
C ALA A 56 -3.54 10.90 -0.18
N MET A 57 -2.58 11.24 -1.03
CA MET A 57 -1.63 10.28 -1.58
C MET A 57 -0.86 9.52 -0.49
N LEU A 58 -0.36 10.23 0.52
CA LEU A 58 0.40 9.63 1.62
C LEU A 58 -0.51 8.79 2.52
N PHE A 59 -1.69 9.27 2.87
CA PHE A 59 -2.64 8.52 3.70
C PHE A 59 -3.15 7.27 3.00
N TYR A 60 -3.44 7.35 1.69
CA TYR A 60 -3.84 6.17 0.92
C TYR A 60 -2.72 5.12 0.83
N ALA A 61 -1.48 5.54 0.62
CA ALA A 61 -0.36 4.60 0.62
C ALA A 61 -0.21 3.89 1.97
N PHE A 62 -0.40 4.63 3.08
CA PHE A 62 -0.35 4.06 4.43
C PHE A 62 -1.53 3.12 4.71
N GLU A 63 -2.75 3.54 4.37
CA GLU A 63 -3.98 2.77 4.49
C GLU A 63 -3.85 1.43 3.75
N LEU A 64 -3.52 1.49 2.45
CA LEU A 64 -3.35 0.31 1.60
C LEU A 64 -2.33 -0.68 2.18
N TYR A 65 -1.20 -0.19 2.69
CA TYR A 65 -0.18 -1.03 3.29
C TYR A 65 -0.66 -1.69 4.58
N CYS A 66 -1.26 -0.93 5.48
CA CYS A 66 -1.72 -1.45 6.77
C CYS A 66 -2.88 -2.42 6.63
N ASP A 67 -3.86 -2.11 5.77
CA ASP A 67 -5.04 -2.93 5.53
C ASP A 67 -4.64 -4.27 4.89
N PHE A 68 -3.86 -4.22 3.83
CA PHE A 68 -3.45 -5.41 3.12
C PHE A 68 -2.46 -6.28 3.93
N THR A 69 -1.45 -5.67 4.54
CA THR A 69 -0.48 -6.40 5.37
C THR A 69 -1.17 -7.02 6.58
N GLY A 70 -2.06 -6.27 7.24
CA GLY A 70 -2.82 -6.76 8.39
C GLY A 70 -3.71 -7.95 8.06
N GLY A 71 -4.42 -7.92 6.93
CA GLY A 71 -5.24 -9.06 6.47
C GLY A 71 -4.40 -10.31 6.18
N ILE A 72 -3.25 -10.13 5.52
CA ILE A 72 -2.32 -11.24 5.25
C ILE A 72 -1.70 -11.79 6.53
N ASP A 73 -1.29 -10.94 7.47
CA ASP A 73 -0.69 -11.38 8.74
C ASP A 73 -1.69 -12.18 9.60
N ILE A 74 -2.97 -11.77 9.62
CA ILE A 74 -4.05 -12.52 10.26
C ILE A 74 -4.20 -13.90 9.59
N THR A 75 -4.22 -13.94 8.26
CA THR A 75 -4.35 -15.18 7.49
C THR A 75 -3.17 -16.13 7.75
N ILE A 76 -1.94 -15.60 7.77
CA ILE A 76 -0.74 -16.38 8.12
C ILE A 76 -0.85 -16.94 9.53
N GLY A 77 -1.28 -16.12 10.50
CA GLY A 77 -1.46 -16.55 11.88
C GLY A 77 -2.48 -17.68 12.05
N ILE A 78 -3.62 -17.59 11.37
CA ILE A 78 -4.64 -18.64 11.36
C ILE A 78 -4.09 -19.93 10.70
N ALA A 79 -3.42 -19.82 9.58
CA ALA A 79 -2.82 -20.94 8.88
C ALA A 79 -1.76 -21.68 9.75
N GLU A 80 -0.93 -20.92 10.48
CA GLU A 80 0.06 -21.50 11.41
C GLU A 80 -0.59 -22.29 12.55
N VAL A 81 -1.73 -21.83 13.09
CA VAL A 81 -2.49 -22.58 14.12
C VAL A 81 -3.02 -23.90 13.52
N MET A 82 -3.33 -23.92 12.23
CA MET A 82 -3.75 -25.13 11.51
C MET A 82 -2.56 -26.01 11.06
N GLY A 83 -1.32 -25.64 11.38
CA GLY A 83 -0.13 -26.36 10.96
C GLY A 83 0.30 -26.10 9.51
N ILE A 84 -0.32 -25.12 8.83
CA ILE A 84 -0.03 -24.77 7.44
C ILE A 84 0.91 -23.56 7.42
N ARG A 85 2.01 -23.66 6.66
CA ARG A 85 2.94 -22.54 6.46
C ARG A 85 2.56 -21.78 5.20
N VAL A 86 2.23 -20.51 5.36
CA VAL A 86 1.94 -19.58 4.26
C VAL A 86 3.10 -18.58 4.13
N THR A 87 3.45 -18.25 2.90
CA THR A 87 4.56 -17.33 2.59
C THR A 87 4.17 -15.88 2.92
N GLU A 88 5.11 -15.12 3.53
CA GLU A 88 4.96 -13.67 3.70
C GLU A 88 4.88 -12.96 2.34
N ASN A 89 3.96 -12.02 2.23
CA ASN A 89 3.71 -11.26 1.01
C ASN A 89 4.33 -9.86 1.01
N PHE A 90 4.80 -9.38 2.17
CA PHE A 90 5.35 -8.03 2.33
C PHE A 90 6.67 -8.05 3.10
N ASN A 91 7.69 -7.40 2.53
CA ASN A 91 8.99 -7.25 3.18
C ASN A 91 9.48 -5.80 3.12
N LEU A 92 8.84 -4.92 3.92
CA LEU A 92 9.19 -3.50 4.03
C LEU A 92 9.27 -2.80 2.65
N PRO A 93 8.20 -2.84 1.83
CA PRO A 93 8.24 -2.32 0.46
C PRO A 93 8.55 -0.83 0.39
N TYR A 94 8.14 -0.05 1.38
CA TYR A 94 8.38 1.39 1.43
C TYR A 94 9.83 1.79 1.79
N PHE A 95 10.68 0.81 2.12
CA PHE A 95 12.13 1.00 2.27
C PHE A 95 12.93 0.61 1.01
N SER A 96 12.26 0.43 -0.11
CA SER A 96 12.90 0.07 -1.38
C SER A 96 13.63 1.25 -2.01
N LYS A 97 14.86 1.02 -2.48
CA LYS A 97 15.71 2.03 -3.12
C LYS A 97 15.39 2.24 -4.60
N ASN A 98 14.67 1.30 -5.21
CA ASN A 98 14.24 1.35 -6.62
C ASN A 98 12.94 0.57 -6.82
N ILE A 99 12.34 0.74 -8.02
CA ILE A 99 11.02 0.18 -8.35
C ILE A 99 11.05 -1.34 -8.43
N LYS A 100 12.11 -1.94 -8.94
CA LYS A 100 12.28 -3.39 -9.02
C LYS A 100 12.31 -3.99 -7.60
N GLU A 101 13.06 -3.38 -6.70
CA GLU A 101 13.10 -3.78 -5.30
C GLU A 101 11.73 -3.61 -4.63
N TYR A 102 10.98 -2.54 -4.94
CA TYR A 102 9.62 -2.34 -4.43
C TYR A 102 8.72 -3.51 -4.78
N TRP A 103 8.67 -3.92 -6.04
CA TRP A 103 7.81 -5.02 -6.48
C TRP A 103 8.29 -6.40 -5.99
N ASN A 104 9.58 -6.58 -5.72
CA ASN A 104 10.11 -7.77 -5.06
C ASN A 104 9.73 -7.84 -3.57
N ARG A 105 9.25 -6.75 -2.98
CA ARG A 105 8.87 -6.62 -1.57
C ARG A 105 7.38 -6.41 -1.35
N TRP A 106 6.64 -6.08 -2.39
CA TRP A 106 5.19 -5.86 -2.38
C TRP A 106 4.46 -7.02 -3.04
N HIS A 107 3.52 -7.65 -2.33
CA HIS A 107 2.69 -8.76 -2.84
C HIS A 107 3.52 -9.85 -3.56
N ILE A 108 4.50 -10.37 -2.84
CA ILE A 108 5.59 -11.22 -3.35
C ILE A 108 5.06 -12.44 -4.11
N THR A 109 4.07 -13.16 -3.54
CA THR A 109 3.53 -14.38 -4.17
C THR A 109 2.82 -14.09 -5.48
N MET A 110 2.09 -12.97 -5.58
CA MET A 110 1.46 -12.54 -6.83
C MET A 110 2.52 -12.21 -7.88
N GLY A 111 3.55 -11.44 -7.52
CA GLY A 111 4.65 -11.11 -8.42
C GLY A 111 5.36 -12.35 -8.96
N THR A 112 5.61 -13.35 -8.10
CA THR A 112 6.17 -14.64 -8.51
C THR A 112 5.23 -15.36 -9.45
N TRP A 113 3.93 -15.43 -9.12
CA TRP A 113 2.94 -16.11 -9.97
C TRP A 113 2.86 -15.49 -11.37
N PHE A 114 2.77 -14.16 -11.49
CA PHE A 114 2.78 -13.48 -12.80
C PHE A 114 4.09 -13.73 -13.57
N THR A 115 5.21 -13.82 -12.86
CA THR A 115 6.50 -14.11 -13.48
C THR A 115 6.53 -15.53 -14.03
N ASP A 116 6.11 -16.53 -13.25
CA ASP A 116 6.21 -17.96 -13.61
C ASP A 116 5.18 -18.35 -14.65
N TYR A 117 3.95 -17.83 -14.55
CA TYR A 117 2.82 -18.29 -15.37
C TYR A 117 2.51 -17.38 -16.56
N ILE A 118 3.01 -16.14 -16.59
CA ILE A 118 2.77 -15.21 -17.70
C ILE A 118 4.09 -14.77 -18.34
N PHE A 119 5.01 -14.18 -17.57
CA PHE A 119 6.24 -13.63 -18.15
C PHE A 119 7.10 -14.71 -18.83
N TYR A 120 7.47 -15.76 -18.12
CA TYR A 120 8.33 -16.80 -18.68
C TYR A 120 7.68 -17.54 -19.86
N PRO A 121 6.45 -18.06 -19.76
CA PRO A 121 5.81 -18.73 -20.90
C PRO A 121 5.73 -17.87 -22.15
N ILE A 122 5.38 -16.57 -22.00
CA ILE A 122 5.33 -15.65 -23.13
C ILE A 122 6.73 -15.39 -23.69
N SER A 123 7.72 -15.17 -22.83
CA SER A 123 9.08 -14.81 -23.26
C SER A 123 9.77 -15.91 -24.08
N VAL A 124 9.38 -17.19 -23.88
CA VAL A 124 9.97 -18.35 -24.58
C VAL A 124 9.05 -18.96 -25.65
N CYS A 125 7.84 -18.43 -25.87
CA CYS A 125 6.95 -18.97 -26.90
C CYS A 125 7.51 -18.74 -28.33
N LYS A 126 7.16 -19.62 -29.26
CA LYS A 126 7.65 -19.56 -30.66
C LYS A 126 7.48 -18.19 -31.33
N PRO A 127 6.30 -17.52 -31.25
CA PRO A 127 6.14 -16.18 -31.82
C PRO A 127 7.14 -15.16 -31.25
N MET A 128 7.36 -15.19 -29.93
CA MET A 128 8.27 -14.25 -29.25
C MET A 128 9.73 -14.53 -29.61
N LEU A 129 10.14 -15.79 -29.70
CA LEU A 129 11.47 -16.16 -30.16
C LEU A 129 11.72 -15.77 -31.61
N ASN A 130 10.72 -15.90 -32.49
CA ASN A 130 10.81 -15.45 -33.88
C ASN A 130 10.91 -13.93 -33.97
N LEU A 131 10.12 -13.20 -33.19
CA LEU A 131 10.20 -11.75 -33.08
C LEU A 131 11.58 -11.29 -32.56
N SER A 132 12.14 -12.00 -31.58
CA SER A 132 13.49 -11.73 -31.07
C SER A 132 14.54 -11.91 -32.16
N LYS A 133 14.48 -13.01 -32.91
CA LYS A 133 15.39 -13.27 -34.05
C LYS A 133 15.27 -12.19 -35.12
N PHE A 134 14.04 -11.84 -35.52
CA PHE A 134 13.77 -10.79 -36.47
C PHE A 134 14.36 -9.44 -36.02
N SER A 135 14.07 -9.07 -34.77
CA SER A 135 14.53 -7.80 -34.19
C SER A 135 16.06 -7.74 -34.06
N ARG A 136 16.72 -8.83 -33.70
CA ARG A 136 18.19 -8.92 -33.66
C ARG A 136 18.80 -8.70 -35.05
N LYS A 137 18.20 -9.32 -36.08
CA LYS A 137 18.67 -9.20 -37.48
C LYS A 137 18.56 -7.77 -38.02
N HIS A 138 17.50 -7.03 -37.67
CA HIS A 138 17.21 -5.71 -38.23
C HIS A 138 17.67 -4.55 -37.38
N PHE A 139 17.67 -4.70 -36.03
CA PHE A 139 17.94 -3.61 -35.07
C PHE A 139 19.14 -3.90 -34.16
N GLY A 140 19.82 -5.04 -34.37
CA GLY A 140 20.98 -5.45 -33.57
C GLY A 140 20.64 -6.21 -32.27
N GLU A 141 21.65 -6.83 -31.70
CA GLU A 141 21.53 -7.75 -30.54
C GLU A 141 20.90 -7.11 -29.30
N VAL A 142 21.25 -5.86 -29.00
CA VAL A 142 20.76 -5.17 -27.80
C VAL A 142 19.26 -4.93 -27.89
N ILE A 143 18.80 -4.36 -28.99
CA ILE A 143 17.37 -4.07 -29.22
C ILE A 143 16.58 -5.38 -29.31
N GLY A 144 17.09 -6.37 -30.04
CA GLY A 144 16.41 -7.64 -30.23
C GLY A 144 16.17 -8.40 -28.91
N LYS A 145 17.09 -8.33 -27.94
CA LYS A 145 16.88 -8.88 -26.59
C LYS A 145 15.83 -8.08 -25.80
N ARG A 146 15.86 -6.75 -25.90
CA ARG A 146 14.94 -5.86 -25.17
C ARG A 146 13.49 -6.00 -25.63
N VAL A 147 13.24 -6.14 -26.93
CA VAL A 147 11.89 -6.27 -27.49
C VAL A 147 11.13 -7.42 -26.82
N THR A 148 11.76 -8.59 -26.67
CA THR A 148 11.13 -9.74 -26.02
C THR A 148 10.79 -9.46 -24.56
N VAL A 149 11.74 -8.92 -23.83
CA VAL A 149 11.56 -8.61 -22.39
C VAL A 149 10.45 -7.57 -22.21
N TYR A 150 10.45 -6.52 -23.02
CA TYR A 150 9.49 -5.42 -22.89
C TYR A 150 8.08 -5.85 -23.27
N LEU A 151 7.94 -6.64 -24.33
CA LEU A 151 6.62 -7.13 -24.73
C LEU A 151 6.05 -8.10 -23.69
N SER A 152 6.88 -9.01 -23.14
CA SER A 152 6.46 -9.90 -22.07
C SER A 152 6.09 -9.12 -20.80
N ALA A 153 6.88 -8.11 -20.42
CA ALA A 153 6.59 -7.24 -19.29
C ALA A 153 5.32 -6.42 -19.50
N PHE A 154 5.10 -5.91 -20.73
CA PHE A 154 3.85 -5.21 -21.08
C PHE A 154 2.64 -6.10 -20.84
N VAL A 155 2.66 -7.34 -21.33
CA VAL A 155 1.54 -8.29 -21.12
C VAL A 155 1.32 -8.56 -19.65
N VAL A 156 2.40 -8.76 -18.86
CA VAL A 156 2.28 -8.94 -17.40
C VAL A 156 1.58 -7.76 -16.75
N TRP A 157 2.04 -6.54 -17.00
CA TRP A 157 1.50 -5.36 -16.35
C TRP A 157 0.10 -4.97 -16.82
N PHE A 158 -0.20 -5.21 -18.09
CA PHE A 158 -1.55 -5.08 -18.63
C PHE A 158 -2.50 -6.07 -17.94
N THR A 159 -2.09 -7.34 -17.86
CA THR A 159 -2.88 -8.39 -17.19
C THR A 159 -3.01 -8.12 -15.69
N THR A 160 -1.96 -7.61 -15.04
CA THR A 160 -2.02 -7.20 -13.63
C THR A 160 -3.05 -6.09 -13.42
N GLY A 161 -3.06 -5.09 -14.29
CA GLY A 161 -4.08 -4.04 -14.24
C GLY A 161 -5.50 -4.60 -14.42
N LEU A 162 -5.70 -5.45 -15.41
CA LEU A 162 -6.99 -6.09 -15.67
C LEU A 162 -7.44 -7.00 -14.53
N TRP A 163 -6.50 -7.68 -13.87
CA TRP A 163 -6.76 -8.52 -12.70
C TRP A 163 -7.25 -7.69 -11.49
N HIS A 164 -6.75 -6.47 -11.32
CA HIS A 164 -7.24 -5.54 -10.30
C HIS A 164 -8.68 -5.05 -10.59
N GLY A 165 -9.09 -5.04 -11.84
CA GLY A 165 -10.45 -4.68 -12.24
C GLY A 165 -10.54 -4.29 -13.72
N ALA A 166 -11.69 -4.57 -14.33
CA ALA A 166 -11.96 -4.26 -15.75
C ALA A 166 -12.31 -2.78 -15.98
N ALA A 167 -11.65 -1.87 -15.27
CA ALA A 167 -11.83 -0.43 -15.40
C ALA A 167 -10.54 0.26 -15.86
N TRP A 168 -10.65 1.36 -16.61
CA TRP A 168 -9.52 2.04 -17.22
C TRP A 168 -8.46 2.53 -16.23
N ASN A 169 -8.84 2.92 -15.03
CA ASN A 169 -7.92 3.35 -13.99
C ASN A 169 -6.93 2.24 -13.61
N PHE A 170 -7.37 0.99 -13.48
CA PHE A 170 -6.52 -0.15 -13.17
C PHE A 170 -5.59 -0.52 -14.34
N ILE A 171 -6.12 -0.45 -15.57
CA ILE A 171 -5.31 -0.69 -16.78
C ILE A 171 -4.21 0.38 -16.87
N VAL A 172 -4.55 1.65 -16.70
CA VAL A 172 -3.59 2.76 -16.71
C VAL A 172 -2.59 2.62 -15.57
N TRP A 173 -3.04 2.24 -14.37
CA TRP A 173 -2.17 1.95 -13.24
C TRP A 173 -1.13 0.86 -13.58
N GLY A 174 -1.55 -0.25 -14.15
CA GLY A 174 -0.65 -1.32 -14.61
C GLY A 174 0.34 -0.82 -15.66
N LEU A 175 -0.13 -0.10 -16.68
CA LEU A 175 0.72 0.45 -17.75
C LEU A 175 1.70 1.51 -17.22
N MET A 176 1.33 2.33 -16.26
CA MET A 176 2.24 3.28 -15.63
C MET A 176 3.38 2.56 -14.89
N ASN A 177 3.08 1.46 -14.18
CA ASN A 177 4.10 0.62 -13.58
C ASN A 177 5.05 0.03 -14.63
N PHE A 178 4.50 -0.49 -15.73
CA PHE A 178 5.29 -0.96 -16.86
C PHE A 178 6.24 0.11 -17.38
N VAL A 179 5.73 1.31 -17.72
CA VAL A 179 6.53 2.41 -18.27
C VAL A 179 7.65 2.80 -17.31
N VAL A 180 7.34 2.97 -16.02
CA VAL A 180 8.33 3.40 -15.03
C VAL A 180 9.42 2.34 -14.82
N ILE A 181 9.08 1.05 -14.87
CA ILE A 181 10.06 -0.04 -14.80
C ILE A 181 10.97 -0.02 -16.05
N MET A 182 10.39 0.14 -17.25
CA MET A 182 11.17 0.19 -18.48
C MET A 182 12.10 1.40 -18.52
N VAL A 183 11.61 2.59 -18.18
CA VAL A 183 12.43 3.80 -18.08
C VAL A 183 13.56 3.62 -17.04
N SER A 184 13.27 3.02 -15.90
CA SER A 184 14.29 2.74 -14.89
C SER A 184 15.40 1.81 -15.41
N GLN A 185 15.05 0.79 -16.20
CA GLN A 185 16.03 -0.11 -16.83
C GLN A 185 16.88 0.60 -17.89
N GLU A 186 16.28 1.44 -18.73
CA GLU A 186 17.01 2.20 -19.73
C GLU A 186 17.95 3.26 -19.13
N LEU A 187 17.60 3.76 -17.96
CA LEU A 187 18.44 4.72 -17.20
C LEU A 187 19.57 4.04 -16.41
N GLU A 188 19.62 2.71 -16.32
CA GLU A 188 20.65 1.99 -15.57
C GLU A 188 22.08 2.38 -15.95
N PRO A 189 22.48 2.47 -17.24
CA PRO A 189 23.80 2.91 -17.63
C PRO A 189 24.13 4.34 -17.20
N LEU A 190 23.11 5.21 -17.12
CA LEU A 190 23.25 6.58 -16.63
C LEU A 190 23.48 6.61 -15.11
N TYR A 191 22.75 5.79 -14.36
CA TYR A 191 22.99 5.62 -12.92
C TYR A 191 24.38 5.06 -12.64
N GLU A 192 24.87 4.11 -13.44
CA GLU A 192 26.23 3.60 -13.29
C GLU A 192 27.29 4.68 -13.54
N LYS A 193 27.13 5.49 -14.59
CA LYS A 193 28.03 6.63 -14.87
C LYS A 193 27.99 7.65 -13.72
N PHE A 194 26.82 7.95 -13.20
CA PHE A 194 26.66 8.83 -12.04
C PHE A 194 27.37 8.28 -10.81
N HIS A 195 27.21 6.99 -10.49
CA HIS A 195 27.86 6.37 -9.34
C HIS A 195 29.39 6.27 -9.49
N LYS A 196 29.90 6.12 -10.73
CA LYS A 196 31.35 6.18 -11.00
C LYS A 196 31.91 7.59 -10.81
N ARG A 197 31.12 8.63 -11.16
CA ARG A 197 31.53 10.03 -11.01
C ARG A 197 31.44 10.52 -9.58
N PHE A 198 30.37 10.13 -8.88
CA PHE A 198 30.08 10.55 -7.51
C PHE A 198 30.10 9.32 -6.60
N SER A 199 31.04 9.26 -5.66
CA SER A 199 31.14 8.16 -4.68
C SER A 199 30.04 8.24 -3.61
N VAL A 200 28.76 8.17 -4.04
CA VAL A 200 27.58 8.29 -3.17
C VAL A 200 26.95 6.94 -2.82
N LYS A 201 27.26 5.90 -3.59
CA LYS A 201 26.69 4.54 -3.40
C LYS A 201 27.04 4.03 -2.00
N GLY A 202 26.02 3.57 -1.26
CA GLY A 202 26.17 3.09 0.12
C GLY A 202 26.19 4.20 1.19
N LYS A 203 26.15 5.48 0.81
CA LYS A 203 26.05 6.58 1.79
C LYS A 203 24.60 6.75 2.26
N VAL A 204 24.40 6.85 3.56
CA VAL A 204 23.07 6.95 4.19
C VAL A 204 22.20 8.06 3.59
N PRO A 205 22.65 9.29 3.34
CA PRO A 205 21.81 10.32 2.75
C PRO A 205 21.34 9.98 1.34
N TYR A 206 22.18 9.33 0.54
CA TYR A 206 21.82 8.90 -0.81
C TYR A 206 20.81 7.75 -0.79
N GLU A 207 20.98 6.79 0.10
CA GLU A 207 20.03 5.70 0.29
C GLU A 207 18.66 6.22 0.77
N ALA A 208 18.65 7.16 1.71
CA ALA A 208 17.44 7.83 2.16
C ALA A 208 16.73 8.57 1.01
N PHE A 209 17.47 9.28 0.17
CA PHE A 209 16.93 9.90 -1.05
C PHE A 209 16.32 8.86 -2.01
N GLN A 210 17.01 7.75 -2.26
CA GLN A 210 16.50 6.67 -3.13
C GLN A 210 15.19 6.08 -2.59
N ILE A 211 15.11 5.84 -1.28
CA ILE A 211 13.91 5.33 -0.60
C ILE A 211 12.78 6.33 -0.74
N LEU A 212 13.00 7.60 -0.39
CA LEU A 212 11.98 8.65 -0.45
C LEU A 212 11.47 8.83 -1.89
N ARG A 213 12.37 8.93 -2.86
CA ARG A 213 12.02 9.04 -4.29
C ARG A 213 11.14 7.86 -4.74
N THR A 214 11.54 6.62 -4.38
CA THR A 214 10.80 5.42 -4.79
C THR A 214 9.43 5.38 -4.12
N PHE A 215 9.36 5.68 -2.82
CA PHE A 215 8.10 5.77 -2.08
C PHE A 215 7.14 6.79 -2.70
N LEU A 216 7.60 8.02 -2.95
CA LEU A 216 6.76 9.07 -3.53
C LEU A 216 6.29 8.71 -4.94
N LEU A 217 7.16 8.16 -5.79
CA LEU A 217 6.80 7.73 -7.13
C LEU A 217 5.73 6.63 -7.12
N MET A 218 5.91 5.62 -6.27
CA MET A 218 4.94 4.53 -6.15
C MET A 218 3.62 5.01 -5.56
N SER A 219 3.65 5.93 -4.60
CA SER A 219 2.45 6.56 -4.04
C SER A 219 1.69 7.37 -5.09
N CYS A 220 2.39 8.11 -5.97
CA CYS A 220 1.77 8.81 -7.11
C CYS A 220 1.06 7.85 -8.07
N ILE A 221 1.70 6.73 -8.44
CA ILE A 221 1.10 5.73 -9.33
C ILE A 221 -0.14 5.10 -8.67
N ARG A 222 -0.12 4.89 -7.35
CA ARG A 222 -1.25 4.38 -6.59
C ARG A 222 -2.49 5.30 -6.59
N MET A 223 -2.34 6.56 -6.94
CA MET A 223 -3.49 7.45 -7.06
C MET A 223 -4.48 7.01 -8.15
N PHE A 224 -4.04 6.28 -9.19
CA PHE A 224 -4.93 5.69 -10.18
C PHE A 224 -5.81 4.57 -9.60
N ASP A 225 -5.31 3.81 -8.63
CA ASP A 225 -6.10 2.87 -7.85
C ASP A 225 -7.22 3.59 -7.10
N CYS A 226 -6.88 4.75 -6.58
CA CYS A 226 -7.65 5.49 -5.64
C CYS A 226 -8.79 6.27 -6.28
N TYR A 227 -8.51 7.12 -7.24
CA TYR A 227 -9.49 8.05 -7.81
C TYR A 227 -10.45 7.41 -8.82
N ARG A 228 -10.15 6.24 -9.35
CA ARG A 228 -10.95 5.51 -10.35
C ARG A 228 -11.34 6.33 -11.60
N ASP A 229 -10.88 7.56 -11.70
CA ASP A 229 -11.05 8.48 -12.83
C ASP A 229 -9.67 8.89 -13.36
N VAL A 230 -9.36 8.48 -14.58
CA VAL A 230 -8.02 8.66 -15.17
C VAL A 230 -7.72 10.14 -15.44
N PRO A 231 -8.59 10.93 -16.13
CA PRO A 231 -8.38 12.35 -16.34
C PRO A 231 -8.21 13.15 -15.04
N LEU A 232 -9.05 12.86 -14.05
CA LEU A 232 -8.98 13.50 -12.73
C LEU A 232 -7.65 13.20 -12.04
N THR A 233 -7.20 11.95 -12.07
CA THR A 233 -5.92 11.54 -11.45
C THR A 233 -4.76 12.29 -12.08
N PHE A 234 -4.69 12.38 -13.42
CA PHE A 234 -3.64 13.17 -14.08
C PHE A 234 -3.68 14.65 -13.70
N LYS A 235 -4.89 15.24 -13.65
CA LYS A 235 -5.07 16.63 -13.20
C LYS A 235 -4.57 16.83 -11.78
N MET A 236 -4.89 15.92 -10.85
CA MET A 236 -4.47 16.00 -9.46
C MET A 236 -2.96 15.83 -9.30
N VAL A 237 -2.37 14.83 -9.95
CA VAL A 237 -0.91 14.68 -9.97
C VAL A 237 -0.24 15.91 -10.56
N GLY A 238 -0.77 16.47 -11.66
CA GLY A 238 -0.27 17.71 -12.25
C GLY A 238 -0.33 18.91 -11.29
N THR A 239 -1.41 19.06 -10.52
CA THR A 239 -1.55 20.16 -9.55
C THR A 239 -0.56 20.07 -8.39
N MET A 240 -0.15 18.87 -7.98
CA MET A 240 0.89 18.71 -6.95
C MET A 240 2.22 19.37 -7.32
N PHE A 241 2.53 19.42 -8.62
CA PHE A 241 3.79 20.00 -9.13
C PHE A 241 3.63 21.45 -9.58
N THR A 242 2.44 21.87 -10.03
CA THR A 242 2.24 23.20 -10.64
C THR A 242 1.66 24.23 -9.71
N LYS A 243 0.97 23.84 -8.64
CA LYS A 243 0.26 24.75 -7.73
C LYS A 243 0.66 24.54 -6.26
N PHE A 244 1.93 24.25 -5.99
CA PHE A 244 2.40 23.99 -4.65
C PHE A 244 2.25 25.22 -3.74
N ASN A 245 1.40 25.10 -2.70
CA ASN A 245 1.13 26.14 -1.73
C ASN A 245 1.29 25.61 -0.29
N ILE A 246 2.43 25.86 0.30
CA ILE A 246 2.74 25.41 1.67
C ILE A 246 1.85 26.09 2.73
N GLY A 247 1.24 27.25 2.41
CA GLY A 247 0.32 27.95 3.29
C GLY A 247 -0.92 27.14 3.67
N GLU A 248 -1.29 26.15 2.85
CA GLU A 248 -2.40 25.22 3.14
C GLU A 248 -2.19 24.37 4.41
N LEU A 249 -0.95 24.14 4.82
CA LEU A 249 -0.63 23.44 6.08
C LEU A 249 -1.04 24.26 7.33
N PHE A 250 -1.07 25.59 7.21
CA PHE A 250 -1.22 26.50 8.36
C PHE A 250 -2.55 27.27 8.35
N ASN A 251 -3.29 27.25 7.25
CA ASN A 251 -4.54 28.01 7.10
C ASN A 251 -5.80 27.24 7.52
N GLY A 252 -5.65 26.03 8.10
CA GLY A 252 -6.79 25.19 8.51
C GLY A 252 -7.41 24.36 7.39
N SER A 253 -6.91 24.43 6.14
CA SER A 253 -7.43 23.63 5.02
C SER A 253 -7.42 22.13 5.31
N LEU A 254 -6.42 21.63 6.01
CA LEU A 254 -6.37 20.21 6.41
C LEU A 254 -7.49 19.85 7.39
N LEU A 255 -7.94 20.75 8.24
CA LEU A 255 -9.06 20.50 9.15
C LEU A 255 -10.41 20.55 8.43
N SER A 256 -10.51 21.30 7.34
CA SER A 256 -11.73 21.37 6.52
C SER A 256 -12.04 20.06 5.75
N ILE A 257 -11.07 19.13 5.67
CA ILE A 257 -11.22 17.81 5.06
C ILE A 257 -12.11 16.88 5.92
N GLY A 258 -12.55 17.33 7.09
CA GLY A 258 -13.44 16.57 7.97
C GLY A 258 -12.75 15.73 9.05
N LEU A 259 -11.42 15.86 9.16
CA LEU A 259 -10.62 15.27 10.25
C LEU A 259 -10.44 16.26 11.38
N SER A 260 -10.66 15.79 12.63
CA SER A 260 -10.31 16.57 13.82
C SER A 260 -8.81 16.50 14.11
N VAL A 261 -8.30 17.44 14.90
CA VAL A 261 -6.90 17.40 15.39
C VAL A 261 -6.58 16.06 16.08
N ALA A 262 -7.53 15.48 16.81
CA ALA A 262 -7.35 14.20 17.46
C ALA A 262 -7.19 13.03 16.46
N ASP A 263 -7.85 13.11 15.29
CA ASP A 263 -7.71 12.11 14.24
C ASP A 263 -6.31 12.19 13.60
N TYR A 264 -5.79 13.40 13.38
CA TYR A 264 -4.41 13.59 12.91
C TYR A 264 -3.37 13.08 13.92
N VAL A 265 -3.58 13.29 15.22
CA VAL A 265 -2.68 12.74 16.26
C VAL A 265 -2.66 11.21 16.21
N VAL A 266 -3.83 10.55 16.08
CA VAL A 266 -3.91 9.09 15.94
C VAL A 266 -3.17 8.60 14.70
N LEU A 267 -3.34 9.27 13.55
CA LEU A 267 -2.63 8.94 12.31
C LEU A 267 -1.11 9.08 12.46
N ILE A 268 -0.65 10.18 13.03
CA ILE A 268 0.79 10.44 13.24
C ILE A 268 1.39 9.40 14.19
N VAL A 269 0.72 9.12 15.30
CA VAL A 269 1.17 8.09 16.26
C VAL A 269 1.21 6.71 15.58
N GLY A 270 0.16 6.33 14.85
CA GLY A 270 0.13 5.08 14.09
C GLY A 270 1.28 4.98 13.09
N PHE A 271 1.52 6.06 12.34
CA PHE A 271 2.64 6.13 11.40
C PHE A 271 4.00 5.97 12.09
N ILE A 272 4.22 6.66 13.22
CA ILE A 272 5.46 6.54 14.02
C ILE A 272 5.65 5.12 14.52
N VAL A 273 4.59 4.45 15.01
CA VAL A 273 4.66 3.07 15.47
C VAL A 273 5.06 2.13 14.34
N VAL A 274 4.37 2.17 13.19
CA VAL A 274 4.68 1.33 12.04
C VAL A 274 6.09 1.59 11.52
N PHE A 275 6.50 2.85 11.45
CA PHE A 275 7.85 3.23 11.02
C PHE A 275 8.93 2.70 11.98
N THR A 276 8.73 2.86 13.28
CA THR A 276 9.67 2.39 14.31
C THR A 276 9.81 0.87 14.29
N VAL A 277 8.68 0.13 14.21
CA VAL A 277 8.69 -1.33 14.08
C VAL A 277 9.39 -1.75 12.79
N SER A 278 9.16 -1.04 11.70
CA SER A 278 9.82 -1.29 10.40
C SER A 278 11.34 -1.08 10.48
N LEU A 279 11.79 0.01 11.12
CA LEU A 279 13.23 0.24 11.36
C LEU A 279 13.83 -0.84 12.25
N PHE A 280 13.10 -1.28 13.27
CA PHE A 280 13.53 -2.40 14.11
C PHE A 280 13.65 -3.69 13.29
N LYS A 281 12.67 -4.00 12.42
CA LYS A 281 12.70 -5.15 11.50
C LYS A 281 13.93 -5.08 10.56
N VAL A 282 14.30 -3.90 10.06
CA VAL A 282 15.52 -3.73 9.24
C VAL A 282 16.78 -4.15 10.01
N ARG A 283 16.85 -3.86 11.31
CA ARG A 283 18.03 -4.14 12.14
C ARG A 283 18.13 -5.60 12.60
N VAL A 284 17.01 -6.19 12.99
CA VAL A 284 16.96 -7.51 13.65
C VAL A 284 16.48 -8.63 12.72
N GLY A 285 15.98 -8.30 11.54
CA GLY A 285 15.36 -9.25 10.61
C GLY A 285 13.98 -9.68 11.07
N ASN A 286 13.87 -10.80 11.75
CA ASN A 286 12.57 -11.33 12.20
C ASN A 286 12.27 -10.91 13.65
N VAL A 287 11.31 -9.99 13.82
CA VAL A 287 10.88 -9.47 15.12
C VAL A 287 10.28 -10.58 15.99
N ARG A 288 9.54 -11.53 15.42
CA ARG A 288 8.96 -12.67 16.14
C ARG A 288 10.03 -13.53 16.79
N THR A 289 11.10 -13.84 16.09
CA THR A 289 12.23 -14.62 16.62
C THR A 289 12.88 -13.92 17.84
N VAL A 290 13.04 -12.59 17.75
CA VAL A 290 13.57 -11.80 18.86
C VAL A 290 12.65 -11.80 20.07
N LEU A 291 11.33 -11.71 19.85
CA LEU A 291 10.34 -11.76 20.93
C LEU A 291 10.32 -13.13 21.62
N LEU A 292 10.42 -14.23 20.85
CA LEU A 292 10.46 -15.59 21.40
C LEU A 292 11.70 -15.86 22.27
N GLN A 293 12.79 -15.11 22.09
CA GLN A 293 13.99 -15.20 22.89
C GLN A 293 13.91 -14.40 24.22
N LYS A 294 12.85 -13.61 24.42
CA LYS A 294 12.66 -12.84 25.66
C LYS A 294 12.12 -13.73 26.78
N PRO A 295 12.35 -13.35 28.07
CA PRO A 295 11.75 -14.05 29.19
C PRO A 295 10.24 -14.20 29.02
N PRO A 296 9.64 -15.32 29.44
CA PRO A 296 8.20 -15.57 29.23
C PRO A 296 7.31 -14.43 29.72
N ILE A 297 7.63 -13.82 30.86
CA ILE A 297 6.85 -12.71 31.39
C ILE A 297 6.81 -11.49 30.47
N VAL A 298 7.93 -11.20 29.78
CA VAL A 298 8.01 -10.10 28.80
C VAL A 298 7.24 -10.45 27.55
N TYR A 299 7.41 -11.67 27.04
CA TYR A 299 6.69 -12.16 25.87
C TYR A 299 5.17 -12.12 26.09
N PHE A 300 4.68 -12.75 27.17
CA PHE A 300 3.25 -12.77 27.48
C PHE A 300 2.71 -11.38 27.83
N GLY A 301 3.51 -10.51 28.48
CA GLY A 301 3.14 -9.13 28.73
C GLY A 301 2.92 -8.34 27.43
N ILE A 302 3.82 -8.46 26.46
CA ILE A 302 3.67 -7.81 25.14
C ILE A 302 2.44 -8.36 24.42
N MET A 303 2.23 -9.68 24.42
CA MET A 303 1.06 -10.32 23.80
C MET A 303 -0.25 -9.83 24.44
N ALA A 304 -0.32 -9.76 25.78
CA ALA A 304 -1.47 -9.24 26.49
C ALA A 304 -1.78 -7.78 26.12
N VAL A 305 -0.76 -6.92 26.06
CA VAL A 305 -0.90 -5.53 25.62
C VAL A 305 -1.41 -5.46 24.19
N MET A 306 -0.87 -6.25 23.27
CA MET A 306 -1.34 -6.30 21.87
C MET A 306 -2.81 -6.75 21.78
N ILE A 307 -3.20 -7.79 22.51
CA ILE A 307 -4.59 -8.26 22.56
C ILE A 307 -5.50 -7.16 23.11
N MET A 308 -5.10 -6.50 24.19
CA MET A 308 -5.86 -5.38 24.76
C MET A 308 -6.00 -4.22 23.78
N LEU A 309 -4.94 -3.89 23.05
CA LEU A 309 -4.99 -2.86 21.98
C LEU A 309 -5.96 -3.26 20.88
N ILE A 310 -5.97 -4.52 20.44
CA ILE A 310 -6.93 -5.03 19.45
C ILE A 310 -8.35 -4.96 19.99
N ILE A 311 -8.59 -5.39 21.25
CA ILE A 311 -9.92 -5.34 21.87
C ILE A 311 -10.42 -3.90 22.01
N VAL A 312 -9.54 -2.96 22.38
CA VAL A 312 -9.92 -1.55 22.60
C VAL A 312 -10.02 -0.77 21.30
N PHE A 313 -9.12 -1.02 20.36
CA PHE A 313 -8.94 -0.20 19.16
C PHE A 313 -9.27 -0.92 17.84
N GLY A 314 -9.54 -2.22 17.87
CA GLY A 314 -9.86 -3.00 16.68
C GLY A 314 -11.19 -2.61 16.04
N ALA A 315 -11.28 -2.72 14.73
CA ALA A 315 -12.48 -2.44 13.95
C ALA A 315 -13.38 -3.69 13.91
N TYR A 316 -14.29 -3.83 14.86
CA TYR A 316 -15.25 -4.94 14.92
C TYR A 316 -16.53 -4.52 15.66
N GLY A 317 -17.58 -5.36 15.58
CA GLY A 317 -18.83 -5.16 16.30
C GLY A 317 -19.94 -4.47 15.48
N ILE A 318 -20.96 -3.95 16.18
CA ILE A 318 -22.14 -3.35 15.54
C ILE A 318 -21.72 -2.08 14.80
N GLY A 319 -21.95 -2.05 13.46
CA GLY A 319 -21.60 -0.93 12.58
C GLY A 319 -20.26 -1.08 11.89
N TYR A 320 -19.56 -2.20 12.09
CA TYR A 320 -18.44 -2.59 11.22
C TYR A 320 -18.99 -3.12 9.89
N ASP A 321 -18.51 -2.54 8.81
CA ASP A 321 -18.83 -2.95 7.46
C ASP A 321 -17.61 -3.63 6.84
N SER A 322 -17.68 -4.95 6.70
CA SER A 322 -16.59 -5.76 6.13
C SER A 322 -16.35 -5.49 4.64
N SER A 323 -17.31 -4.87 3.95
CA SER A 323 -17.14 -4.46 2.53
C SER A 323 -16.11 -3.34 2.36
N GLN A 324 -15.71 -2.68 3.45
CA GLN A 324 -14.70 -1.62 3.46
C GLN A 324 -13.25 -2.17 3.40
N PHE A 325 -13.06 -3.47 3.57
CA PHE A 325 -11.76 -4.09 3.35
C PHE A 325 -11.36 -3.91 1.88
N ILE A 326 -10.14 -3.45 1.64
CA ILE A 326 -9.71 -2.97 0.31
C ILE A 326 -9.88 -4.03 -0.78
N TYR A 327 -9.69 -5.32 -0.44
CA TYR A 327 -9.89 -6.43 -1.36
C TYR A 327 -11.35 -6.71 -1.74
N ASN A 328 -12.31 -6.24 -0.97
CA ASN A 328 -13.74 -6.36 -1.30
C ASN A 328 -14.21 -5.22 -2.22
N GLN A 329 -13.32 -4.30 -2.58
CA GLN A 329 -13.65 -3.15 -3.44
C GLN A 329 -13.16 -3.30 -4.88
N PHE A 330 -12.45 -4.40 -5.19
CA PHE A 330 -11.99 -4.75 -6.53
C PHE A 330 -12.95 -5.67 -7.27
#